data_2612b322d2fe3157f5799b79675aba87
#
_entry.id   2612b322d2fe3157f5799b79675aba87
#
_cell.length_a   1.000
_cell.length_b   1.000
_cell.length_c   1.000
_cell.angle_alpha   90.00
_cell.angle_beta   90.00
_cell.angle_gamma   90.00
#
_symmetry.space_group_name_H-M   'P 1'
#
loop_
_entity.id
_entity.type
_entity.pdbx_description
1 polymer ?
#
loop_
_entity_poly.entity_id
_entity_poly.type
_entity_poly.pdbx_seq_one_letter_code
_entity_poly.pdbx_strand_id
1 'polypeptide(L)'
;IKMTTDLSNQVYLDALSIRYTVFVDEQQVPKALEVDEDEAAAIHFVLYEEDQPLATLRLLPLSPSQVKLQRMAVQQDARQKSLGKQLILFAENYANEQGYQTITLGAQQTAIPFYEKIGYQPQGEPFMDAGIPHITMHKTI
;
A
#
# COMPACT_ATOMS: atom_id res chain seq x y z
N ILE A 1 -13.93 3.37 3.58
CA ILE A 1 -12.52 3.70 3.29
C ILE A 1 -12.34 5.21 3.36
N LYS A 2 -11.35 5.65 4.09
CA LYS A 2 -11.01 7.06 4.20
C LYS A 2 -9.60 7.31 3.71
N MET A 3 -9.29 8.54 3.32
CA MET A 3 -7.97 8.91 2.82
C MET A 3 -7.56 10.28 3.34
N THR A 4 -6.26 10.54 3.39
CA THR A 4 -5.72 11.84 3.78
C THR A 4 -4.32 12.05 3.22
N THR A 5 -3.96 13.33 3.03
CA THR A 5 -2.59 13.76 2.77
C THR A 5 -2.01 14.51 3.97
N ASP A 6 -2.79 14.66 5.03
CA ASP A 6 -2.44 15.44 6.23
C ASP A 6 -1.92 14.50 7.32
N LEU A 7 -0.65 14.64 7.67
CA LEU A 7 0.00 13.79 8.67
C LEU A 7 -0.48 14.05 10.11
N SER A 8 -1.25 15.09 10.34
CA SER A 8 -1.88 15.33 11.64
C SER A 8 -3.30 14.77 11.73
N ASN A 9 -3.82 14.22 10.64
CA ASN A 9 -5.18 13.66 10.58
C ASN A 9 -5.24 12.28 11.24
N GLN A 10 -6.38 11.95 11.86
CA GLN A 10 -6.57 10.66 12.52
C GLN A 10 -6.43 9.48 11.54
N VAL A 11 -6.82 9.65 10.27
CA VAL A 11 -6.66 8.61 9.25
C VAL A 11 -5.19 8.22 9.09
N TYR A 12 -4.28 9.21 9.06
CA TYR A 12 -2.85 8.92 8.99
C TYR A 12 -2.35 8.19 10.25
N LEU A 13 -2.79 8.62 11.43
CA LEU A 13 -2.40 7.96 12.68
C LEU A 13 -2.90 6.51 12.71
N ASP A 14 -4.10 6.25 12.21
CA ASP A 14 -4.63 4.89 12.09
C ASP A 14 -3.84 4.07 11.08
N ALA A 15 -3.44 4.67 9.95
CA ALA A 15 -2.57 4.01 8.97
C ALA A 15 -1.23 3.60 9.61
N LEU A 16 -0.60 4.50 10.37
CA LEU A 16 0.65 4.18 11.06
C LEU A 16 0.48 3.06 12.07
N SER A 17 -0.62 3.05 12.81
CA SER A 17 -0.91 1.99 13.78
C SER A 17 -0.93 0.62 13.10
N ILE A 18 -1.63 0.49 11.96
CA ILE A 18 -1.65 -0.76 11.19
C ILE A 18 -0.24 -1.12 10.70
N ARG A 19 0.49 -0.16 10.17
CA ARG A 19 1.84 -0.37 9.62
C ARG A 19 2.81 -0.85 10.69
N TYR A 20 2.78 -0.25 11.88
CA TYR A 20 3.64 -0.69 12.98
C TYR A 20 3.28 -2.11 13.42
N THR A 21 2.00 -2.44 13.52
CA THR A 21 1.57 -3.78 13.91
C THR A 21 2.03 -4.82 12.89
N VAL A 22 1.84 -4.56 11.59
CA VAL A 22 2.14 -5.54 10.54
C VAL A 22 3.63 -5.58 10.22
N PHE A 23 4.25 -4.42 9.97
CA PHE A 23 5.63 -4.40 9.48
C PHE A 23 6.66 -4.47 10.59
N VAL A 24 6.44 -3.79 11.71
CA VAL A 24 7.41 -3.78 12.81
C VAL A 24 7.21 -4.97 13.73
N ASP A 25 6.00 -5.14 14.27
CA ASP A 25 5.76 -6.17 15.28
C ASP A 25 5.69 -7.58 14.66
N GLU A 26 5.03 -7.73 13.51
CA GLU A 26 4.82 -9.04 12.87
C GLU A 26 5.98 -9.42 11.96
N GLN A 27 6.43 -8.53 11.06
CA GLN A 27 7.47 -8.81 10.08
C GLN A 27 8.87 -8.38 10.53
N GLN A 28 8.98 -7.73 11.68
CA GLN A 28 10.24 -7.31 12.30
C GLN A 28 11.06 -6.34 11.44
N VAL A 29 10.40 -5.52 10.66
CA VAL A 29 11.07 -4.41 9.98
C VAL A 29 11.49 -3.38 11.03
N PRO A 30 12.75 -2.87 10.98
CA PRO A 30 13.17 -1.85 11.94
C PRO A 30 12.24 -0.62 11.91
N LYS A 31 11.77 -0.18 13.09
CA LYS A 31 10.83 0.93 13.20
C LYS A 31 11.33 2.20 12.49
N ALA A 32 12.64 2.43 12.52
CA ALA A 32 13.24 3.59 11.87
C ALA A 32 13.11 3.58 10.34
N LEU A 33 12.87 2.40 9.73
CA LEU A 33 12.68 2.27 8.29
C LEU A 33 11.22 2.40 7.86
N GLU A 34 10.26 2.28 8.78
CA GLU A 34 8.84 2.29 8.43
C GLU A 34 8.34 3.68 8.09
N VAL A 35 8.73 4.68 8.87
CA VAL A 35 8.40 6.07 8.59
C VAL A 35 9.57 6.68 7.82
N ASP A 36 9.30 7.21 6.64
CA ASP A 36 10.31 7.75 5.76
C ASP A 36 10.00 9.18 5.31
N GLU A 37 10.85 9.72 4.46
CA GLU A 37 10.71 11.10 3.97
C GLU A 37 9.54 11.29 3.01
N ASP A 38 8.95 10.21 2.50
CA ASP A 38 7.84 10.26 1.55
C ASP A 38 6.48 10.39 2.23
N GLU A 39 6.41 10.35 3.57
CA GLU A 39 5.13 10.38 4.29
C GLU A 39 4.26 11.57 3.89
N ALA A 40 4.84 12.76 3.82
CA ALA A 40 4.10 13.99 3.54
C ALA A 40 3.66 14.10 2.07
N ALA A 41 4.37 13.43 1.14
CA ALA A 41 4.06 13.48 -0.29
C ALA A 41 3.04 12.42 -0.69
N ALA A 42 2.75 11.45 0.16
CA ALA A 42 1.89 10.32 -0.16
C ALA A 42 0.44 10.59 0.22
N ILE A 43 -0.46 9.85 -0.44
CA ILE A 43 -1.88 9.80 -0.11
C ILE A 43 -2.11 8.51 0.67
N HIS A 44 -2.59 8.63 1.92
CA HIS A 44 -2.77 7.50 2.82
C HIS A 44 -4.23 7.07 2.84
N PHE A 45 -4.48 5.77 2.69
CA PHE A 45 -5.81 5.18 2.67
C PHE A 45 -5.95 4.21 3.83
N VAL A 46 -7.11 4.22 4.48
CA VAL A 46 -7.44 3.25 5.53
C VAL A 46 -8.85 2.71 5.30
N LEU A 47 -8.98 1.39 5.39
CA LEU A 47 -10.27 0.70 5.36
C LEU A 47 -10.69 0.40 6.79
N TYR A 48 -11.90 0.84 7.16
CA TYR A 48 -12.49 0.63 8.47
C TYR A 48 -13.68 -0.32 8.40
N GLU A 49 -13.86 -1.11 9.46
CA GLU A 49 -15.11 -1.81 9.75
C GLU A 49 -15.50 -1.46 11.18
N GLU A 50 -16.72 -0.95 11.37
CA GLU A 50 -17.22 -0.55 12.70
C GLU A 50 -16.23 0.34 13.46
N ASP A 51 -15.68 1.33 12.76
CA ASP A 51 -14.69 2.29 13.26
C ASP A 51 -13.33 1.67 13.62
N GLN A 52 -13.10 0.39 13.30
CA GLN A 52 -11.82 -0.28 13.49
C GLN A 52 -10.98 -0.19 12.23
N PRO A 53 -9.75 0.35 12.28
CA PRO A 53 -8.86 0.38 11.12
C PRO A 53 -8.30 -1.03 10.88
N LEU A 54 -8.58 -1.60 9.71
CA LEU A 54 -8.21 -2.98 9.39
C LEU A 54 -7.16 -3.11 8.31
N ALA A 55 -7.10 -2.18 7.36
CA ALA A 55 -6.16 -2.24 6.25
C ALA A 55 -5.73 -0.85 5.85
N THR A 56 -4.52 -0.74 5.31
CA THR A 56 -3.97 0.52 4.83
C THR A 56 -3.11 0.32 3.60
N LEU A 57 -2.97 1.37 2.80
CA LEU A 57 -1.94 1.51 1.78
C LEU A 57 -1.66 3.00 1.59
N ARG A 58 -0.54 3.32 0.92
CA ARG A 58 -0.31 4.70 0.49
C ARG A 58 0.02 4.72 -1.00
N LEU A 59 -0.36 5.81 -1.67
CA LEU A 59 0.04 6.09 -3.05
C LEU A 59 1.01 7.24 -3.05
N LEU A 60 2.19 7.02 -3.63
CA LEU A 60 3.22 8.04 -3.77
C LEU A 60 3.25 8.50 -5.23
N PRO A 61 2.89 9.76 -5.52
CA PRO A 61 3.01 10.28 -6.89
C PRO A 61 4.48 10.29 -7.33
N LEU A 62 4.77 9.65 -8.47
CA LEU A 62 6.10 9.63 -9.07
C LEU A 62 6.22 10.64 -10.21
N SER A 63 5.12 10.88 -10.93
CA SER A 63 5.04 11.79 -12.06
C SER A 63 3.58 12.22 -12.21
N PRO A 64 3.25 13.14 -13.13
CA PRO A 64 1.85 13.47 -13.38
C PRO A 64 0.97 12.30 -13.84
N SER A 65 1.58 11.21 -14.33
CA SER A 65 0.83 10.06 -14.87
C SER A 65 1.01 8.76 -14.08
N GLN A 66 1.91 8.72 -13.08
CA GLN A 66 2.25 7.48 -12.39
C GLN A 66 2.28 7.65 -10.88
N VAL A 67 1.69 6.69 -10.17
CA VAL A 67 1.79 6.59 -8.71
C VAL A 67 2.39 5.25 -8.32
N LYS A 68 3.04 5.20 -7.17
CA LYS A 68 3.58 3.97 -6.60
C LYS A 68 2.75 3.58 -5.37
N LEU A 69 2.24 2.35 -5.37
CA LEU A 69 1.54 1.79 -4.22
C LEU A 69 2.57 1.21 -3.26
N GLN A 70 2.51 1.63 -2.02
CA GLN A 70 3.46 1.24 -0.98
C GLN A 70 2.74 0.99 0.34
N ARG A 71 3.43 0.30 1.24
CA ARG A 71 3.01 0.15 2.63
C ARG A 71 1.61 -0.45 2.76
N MET A 72 1.25 -1.38 1.88
CA MET A 72 -0.02 -2.10 2.02
C MET A 72 0.08 -3.09 3.15
N ALA A 73 -0.86 -3.02 4.08
CA ALA A 73 -0.92 -3.90 5.23
C ALA A 73 -2.36 -4.18 5.62
N VAL A 74 -2.63 -5.42 6.02
CA VAL A 74 -3.94 -5.85 6.54
C VAL A 74 -3.70 -6.48 7.90
N GLN A 75 -4.50 -6.09 8.90
CA GLN A 75 -4.42 -6.67 10.24
C GLN A 75 -4.60 -8.19 10.15
N GLN A 76 -3.84 -8.93 10.98
CA GLN A 76 -3.78 -10.39 10.88
C GLN A 76 -5.16 -11.06 11.00
N ASP A 77 -5.97 -10.59 11.93
CA ASP A 77 -7.31 -11.16 12.17
C ASP A 77 -8.34 -10.74 11.12
N ALA A 78 -8.00 -9.81 10.23
CA ALA A 78 -8.86 -9.34 9.15
C ALA A 78 -8.46 -9.89 7.78
N ARG A 79 -7.43 -10.73 7.70
CA ARG A 79 -6.98 -11.33 6.43
C ARG A 79 -8.00 -12.34 5.93
N GLN A 80 -7.95 -12.65 4.62
CA GLN A 80 -8.84 -13.59 3.94
C GLN A 80 -10.28 -13.08 3.81
N LYS A 81 -10.51 -11.78 4.05
CA LYS A 81 -11.81 -11.13 3.85
C LYS A 81 -11.82 -10.26 2.60
N SER A 82 -10.82 -10.38 1.73
CA SER A 82 -10.65 -9.58 0.52
C SER A 82 -10.52 -8.07 0.77
N LEU A 83 -10.12 -7.67 1.96
CA LEU A 83 -10.01 -6.24 2.32
C LEU A 83 -8.88 -5.56 1.56
N GLY A 84 -7.74 -6.25 1.39
CA GLY A 84 -6.63 -5.71 0.60
C GLY A 84 -7.03 -5.44 -0.84
N LYS A 85 -7.74 -6.37 -1.47
CA LYS A 85 -8.26 -6.20 -2.82
C LYS A 85 -9.22 -5.02 -2.90
N GLN A 86 -10.15 -4.91 -1.97
CA GLN A 86 -11.11 -3.80 -1.92
C GLN A 86 -10.39 -2.45 -1.81
N LEU A 87 -9.38 -2.38 -0.96
CA LEU A 87 -8.63 -1.16 -0.75
C LEU A 87 -7.82 -0.78 -2.00
N ILE A 88 -7.18 -1.74 -2.64
CA ILE A 88 -6.42 -1.50 -3.89
C ILE A 88 -7.35 -0.99 -4.99
N LEU A 89 -8.51 -1.63 -5.18
CA LEU A 89 -9.45 -1.20 -6.21
C LEU A 89 -9.99 0.21 -5.96
N PHE A 90 -10.23 0.56 -4.71
CA PHE A 90 -10.63 1.91 -4.34
C PHE A 90 -9.52 2.92 -4.69
N ALA A 91 -8.27 2.59 -4.35
CA ALA A 91 -7.13 3.45 -4.63
C ALA A 91 -6.90 3.60 -6.15
N GLU A 92 -7.10 2.53 -6.93
CA GLU A 92 -7.02 2.59 -8.39
C GLU A 92 -8.06 3.55 -8.97
N ASN A 93 -9.29 3.47 -8.49
CA ASN A 93 -10.35 4.38 -8.94
C ASN A 93 -10.02 5.82 -8.59
N TYR A 94 -9.55 6.07 -7.39
CA TYR A 94 -9.12 7.40 -6.97
C TYR A 94 -8.00 7.92 -7.88
N ALA A 95 -6.98 7.12 -8.12
CA ALA A 95 -5.85 7.52 -8.96
C ALA A 95 -6.32 7.81 -10.40
N ASN A 96 -7.20 6.99 -10.94
CA ASN A 96 -7.77 7.20 -12.27
C ASN A 96 -8.52 8.54 -12.33
N GLU A 97 -9.34 8.85 -11.34
CA GLU A 97 -10.09 10.10 -11.26
C GLU A 97 -9.16 11.32 -11.16
N GLN A 98 -7.98 11.17 -10.57
CA GLN A 98 -7.00 12.25 -10.46
C GLN A 98 -6.12 12.38 -11.71
N GLY A 99 -6.33 11.56 -12.73
CA GLY A 99 -5.61 11.63 -13.99
C GLY A 99 -4.38 10.77 -14.10
N TYR A 100 -4.08 9.94 -13.09
CA TYR A 100 -2.98 8.97 -13.18
C TYR A 100 -3.36 7.83 -14.11
N GLN A 101 -2.37 7.30 -14.83
CA GLN A 101 -2.57 6.28 -15.84
C GLN A 101 -1.99 4.92 -15.45
N THR A 102 -1.01 4.91 -14.55
CA THR A 102 -0.28 3.68 -14.18
C THR A 102 -0.02 3.65 -12.69
N ILE A 103 -0.21 2.47 -12.09
CA ILE A 103 0.24 2.18 -10.73
C ILE A 103 1.39 1.18 -10.81
N THR A 104 2.47 1.46 -10.11
CA THR A 104 3.59 0.53 -9.91
C THR A 104 3.72 0.16 -8.45
N LEU A 105 4.32 -0.99 -8.16
CA LEU A 105 4.59 -1.44 -6.79
C LEU A 105 5.74 -2.43 -6.77
N GLY A 106 6.33 -2.63 -5.59
CA GLY A 106 7.28 -3.70 -5.35
C GLY A 106 6.59 -4.82 -4.58
N ALA A 107 6.39 -5.96 -5.21
CA ALA A 107 5.71 -7.10 -4.61
C ALA A 107 6.70 -8.10 -4.06
N GLN A 108 6.47 -8.56 -2.81
CA GLN A 108 7.17 -9.73 -2.30
C GLN A 108 6.82 -10.93 -3.19
N GLN A 109 7.78 -11.87 -3.38
CA GLN A 109 7.57 -13.01 -4.27
C GLN A 109 6.31 -13.80 -3.92
N THR A 110 6.02 -13.95 -2.62
CA THR A 110 4.83 -14.67 -2.16
C THR A 110 3.51 -13.95 -2.48
N ALA A 111 3.56 -12.65 -2.78
CA ALA A 111 2.39 -11.85 -3.10
C ALA A 111 2.13 -11.70 -4.60
N ILE A 112 3.05 -12.16 -5.45
CA ILE A 112 2.91 -12.03 -6.90
C ILE A 112 1.57 -12.60 -7.41
N PRO A 113 1.14 -13.82 -7.03
CA PRO A 113 -0.14 -14.35 -7.51
C PRO A 113 -1.33 -13.48 -7.12
N PHE A 114 -1.30 -12.88 -5.94
CA PHE A 114 -2.35 -11.97 -5.49
C PHE A 114 -2.48 -10.76 -6.42
N TYR A 115 -1.36 -10.12 -6.73
CA TYR A 115 -1.37 -8.95 -7.61
C TYR A 115 -1.68 -9.32 -9.07
N GLU A 116 -1.21 -10.47 -9.54
CA GLU A 116 -1.53 -10.93 -10.90
C GLU A 116 -3.04 -11.11 -11.09
N LYS A 117 -3.73 -11.64 -10.08
CA LYS A 117 -5.18 -11.84 -10.15
C LYS A 117 -5.97 -10.55 -10.30
N ILE A 118 -5.42 -9.42 -9.87
CA ILE A 118 -6.09 -8.12 -9.98
C ILE A 118 -5.49 -7.25 -11.08
N GLY A 119 -4.69 -7.84 -11.96
CA GLY A 119 -4.27 -7.22 -13.20
C GLY A 119 -2.88 -6.64 -13.24
N TYR A 120 -2.07 -6.83 -12.19
CA TYR A 120 -0.69 -6.37 -12.17
C TYR A 120 0.21 -7.36 -12.90
N GLN A 121 1.25 -6.86 -13.56
CA GLN A 121 2.21 -7.66 -14.32
C GLN A 121 3.62 -7.41 -13.81
N PRO A 122 4.46 -8.48 -13.67
CA PRO A 122 5.85 -8.32 -13.28
C PRO A 122 6.64 -7.56 -14.35
N GLN A 123 7.64 -6.79 -13.91
CA GLN A 123 8.51 -6.03 -14.80
C GLN A 123 9.91 -5.97 -14.21
N GLY A 124 10.91 -6.34 -15.02
CA GLY A 124 12.32 -6.23 -14.64
C GLY A 124 12.80 -7.39 -13.77
N GLU A 125 13.94 -7.19 -13.15
CA GLU A 125 14.62 -8.20 -12.34
C GLU A 125 14.21 -8.14 -10.89
N PRO A 126 14.24 -9.27 -10.15
CA PRO A 126 14.04 -9.26 -8.72
C PRO A 126 15.07 -8.37 -8.00
N PHE A 127 14.66 -7.77 -6.89
CA PHE A 127 15.53 -6.94 -6.07
C PHE A 127 15.25 -7.22 -4.59
N MET A 128 16.19 -6.82 -3.71
CA MET A 128 16.03 -6.99 -2.27
C MET A 128 15.51 -5.69 -1.66
N ASP A 129 14.50 -5.81 -0.81
CA ASP A 129 13.97 -4.69 -0.03
C ASP A 129 13.74 -5.19 1.40
N ALA A 130 14.38 -4.53 2.37
CA ALA A 130 14.37 -4.93 3.77
C ALA A 130 14.81 -6.41 3.96
N GLY A 131 15.73 -6.89 3.13
CA GLY A 131 16.22 -8.26 3.16
C GLY A 131 15.29 -9.31 2.57
N ILE A 132 14.21 -8.89 1.91
CA ILE A 132 13.20 -9.78 1.33
C ILE A 132 13.19 -9.62 -0.19
N PRO A 133 13.17 -10.75 -0.96
CA PRO A 133 13.09 -10.65 -2.43
C PRO A 133 11.77 -10.04 -2.89
N HIS A 134 11.87 -9.05 -3.79
CA HIS A 134 10.73 -8.34 -4.39
C HIS A 134 10.86 -8.30 -5.90
N ILE A 135 9.74 -8.05 -6.58
CA ILE A 135 9.75 -7.73 -8.01
C ILE A 135 8.83 -6.53 -8.24
N THR A 136 9.23 -5.66 -9.16
CA THR A 136 8.38 -4.56 -9.58
C THR A 136 7.20 -5.09 -10.39
N MET A 137 6.00 -4.62 -10.07
CA MET A 137 4.79 -4.91 -10.84
C MET A 137 4.09 -3.61 -11.21
N HIS A 138 3.32 -3.64 -12.29
CA HIS A 138 2.61 -2.46 -12.77
C HIS A 138 1.25 -2.82 -13.33
N LYS A 139 0.35 -1.84 -13.35
CA LYS A 139 -0.98 -1.94 -13.95
C LYS A 139 -1.36 -0.61 -14.58
N THR A 140 -1.87 -0.66 -15.80
CA THR A 140 -2.49 0.51 -16.44
C THR A 140 -3.93 0.62 -15.94
N ILE A 141 -4.30 1.79 -15.46
CA ILE A 141 -5.61 2.04 -14.87
C ILE A 141 -6.48 2.97 -15.69
#